data_0a758a7c27a1765fddd2c8e7fa87fffa
#
_entry.id   0a758a7c27a1765fddd2c8e7fa87fffa
#
_cell.length_a   1.000
_cell.length_b   1.000
_cell.length_c   1.000
_cell.angle_alpha   90.00
_cell.angle_beta   90.00
_cell.angle_gamma   90.00
#
_symmetry.space_group_name_H-M   'P 1'
#
loop_
_entity.id
_entity.type
_entity.pdbx_description
1 polymer ?
#
loop_
_entity_poly.entity_id
_entity_poly.type
_entity_poly.pdbx_seq_one_letter_code
_entity_poly.pdbx_strand_id
1 'polypeptide(L)'
;MTTFKQYLAESKKQYPFRVKVAGKFTAEQETAMKSILEKYTVAEFKKLATTPVQSLPLDFPQVRNCEVTIYEVTLDYPSTQQELTEILSGELGVSKQNLVVRRPGEPSEEYQHIEDKKREGALLDDPNYKEAGDPQFEDYYGDKYNSGFVKELNDILKLQ
;
A
#
# COMPACT_ATOMS: atom_id res chain seq x y z
N MET A 1 31.10 -14.50 19.01
CA MET A 1 30.47 -15.81 18.78
C MET A 1 29.04 -15.74 19.28
N THR A 2 28.06 -15.80 18.42
CA THR A 2 26.62 -15.87 18.77
C THR A 2 26.36 -17.17 19.50
N THR A 3 25.78 -17.10 20.67
CA THR A 3 25.42 -18.30 21.45
C THR A 3 24.28 -19.05 20.75
N PHE A 4 24.22 -20.39 20.90
CA PHE A 4 23.16 -21.22 20.34
C PHE A 4 21.75 -20.74 20.70
N LYS A 5 21.58 -20.13 21.88
CA LYS A 5 20.31 -19.48 22.29
C LYS A 5 19.96 -18.26 21.44
N GLN A 6 20.95 -17.45 21.04
CA GLN A 6 20.75 -16.31 20.14
C GLN A 6 20.38 -16.79 18.73
N TYR A 7 21.06 -17.83 18.24
CA TYR A 7 20.72 -18.43 16.95
C TYR A 7 19.29 -19.00 16.91
N LEU A 8 18.85 -19.66 17.98
CA LEU A 8 17.47 -20.15 18.10
C LEU A 8 16.44 -19.01 18.17
N ALA A 9 16.77 -17.91 18.83
CA ALA A 9 15.88 -16.75 18.89
C ALA A 9 15.78 -16.03 17.53
N GLU A 10 16.89 -15.91 16.80
CA GLU A 10 16.92 -15.31 15.45
C GLU A 10 16.26 -16.22 14.38
N SER A 11 16.18 -17.53 14.63
CA SER A 11 15.54 -18.48 13.71
C SER A 11 14.02 -18.57 13.84
N LYS A 12 13.41 -17.95 14.86
CA LYS A 12 11.95 -17.89 14.98
C LYS A 12 11.36 -16.99 13.90
N LYS A 13 10.71 -17.64 12.95
CA LYS A 13 10.04 -16.95 11.86
C LYS A 13 8.71 -16.41 12.36
N GLN A 14 8.53 -15.10 12.28
CA GLN A 14 7.28 -14.43 12.65
C GLN A 14 6.54 -13.96 11.39
N TYR A 15 5.24 -13.96 11.49
CA TYR A 15 4.34 -13.62 10.38
C TYR A 15 3.50 -12.41 10.79
N PRO A 16 3.94 -11.19 10.41
CA PRO A 16 3.19 -9.99 10.68
C PRO A 16 2.02 -9.85 9.70
N PHE A 17 0.87 -9.46 10.24
CA PHE A 17 -0.34 -9.16 9.48
C PHE A 17 -0.95 -7.86 9.97
N ARG A 18 -1.65 -7.18 9.07
CA ARG A 18 -2.47 -6.02 9.36
C ARG A 18 -3.92 -6.36 9.07
N VAL A 19 -4.74 -6.36 10.12
CA VAL A 19 -6.16 -6.65 10.03
C VAL A 19 -6.92 -5.33 10.06
N LYS A 20 -7.71 -5.07 9.03
CA LYS A 20 -8.54 -3.87 8.91
C LYS A 20 -10.01 -4.29 8.92
N VAL A 21 -10.80 -3.61 9.75
CA VAL A 21 -12.23 -3.88 9.89
C VAL A 21 -13.00 -2.59 9.61
N ALA A 22 -13.90 -2.62 8.63
CA ALA A 22 -14.77 -1.51 8.30
C ALA A 22 -16.06 -1.54 9.11
N GLY A 23 -16.42 -0.41 9.70
CA GLY A 23 -17.60 -0.23 10.51
C GLY A 23 -17.32 -0.28 12.03
N LYS A 24 -18.37 -0.17 12.81
CA LYS A 24 -18.25 -0.19 14.27
C LYS A 24 -17.81 -1.57 14.75
N PHE A 25 -16.67 -1.61 15.38
CA PHE A 25 -16.10 -2.81 15.96
C PHE A 25 -16.12 -2.72 17.49
N THR A 26 -16.84 -3.64 18.13
CA THR A 26 -17.05 -3.63 19.59
C THR A 26 -15.86 -4.24 20.33
N ALA A 27 -15.70 -3.88 21.61
CA ALA A 27 -14.66 -4.47 22.45
C ALA A 27 -14.83 -5.99 22.63
N GLU A 28 -16.08 -6.48 22.58
CA GLU A 28 -16.37 -7.92 22.61
C GLU A 28 -15.84 -8.63 21.37
N GLN A 29 -16.06 -8.04 20.19
CA GLN A 29 -15.53 -8.55 18.92
C GLN A 29 -14.00 -8.50 18.87
N GLU A 30 -13.40 -7.47 19.46
CA GLU A 30 -11.93 -7.39 19.59
C GLU A 30 -11.38 -8.55 20.45
N THR A 31 -12.02 -8.81 21.58
CA THR A 31 -11.65 -9.93 22.46
C THR A 31 -11.85 -11.28 21.77
N ALA A 32 -12.96 -11.44 21.04
CA ALA A 32 -13.23 -12.64 20.25
C ALA A 32 -12.17 -12.83 19.14
N MET A 33 -11.82 -11.76 18.42
CA MET A 33 -10.78 -11.78 17.39
C MET A 33 -9.44 -12.23 17.96
N LYS A 34 -9.05 -11.71 19.13
CA LYS A 34 -7.82 -12.12 19.81
C LYS A 34 -7.85 -13.62 20.16
N SER A 35 -8.96 -14.10 20.73
CA SER A 35 -9.11 -15.51 21.08
C SER A 35 -9.06 -16.45 19.86
N ILE A 36 -9.63 -16.03 18.72
CA ILE A 36 -9.55 -16.78 17.47
C ILE A 36 -8.11 -16.88 16.98
N LEU A 37 -7.38 -15.76 17.03
CA LEU A 37 -6.00 -15.70 16.58
C LEU A 37 -5.03 -16.44 17.51
N GLU A 38 -5.37 -16.66 18.79
CA GLU A 38 -4.57 -17.46 19.71
C GLU A 38 -4.31 -18.89 19.21
N LYS A 39 -5.17 -19.42 18.33
CA LYS A 39 -4.95 -20.71 17.64
C LYS A 39 -3.65 -20.72 16.82
N TYR A 40 -3.19 -19.54 16.39
CA TYR A 40 -1.96 -19.34 15.60
C TYR A 40 -0.79 -18.84 16.44
N THR A 41 -0.89 -18.88 17.75
CA THR A 41 0.14 -18.40 18.68
C THR A 41 0.48 -16.93 18.42
N VAL A 42 -0.32 -16.05 18.98
CA VAL A 42 -0.15 -14.60 18.85
C VAL A 42 1.09 -14.14 19.63
N ALA A 43 2.09 -13.63 18.92
CA ALA A 43 3.27 -13.00 19.53
C ALA A 43 2.96 -11.54 19.92
N GLU A 44 2.25 -10.81 19.07
CA GLU A 44 1.86 -9.43 19.34
C GLU A 44 0.47 -9.15 18.76
N PHE A 45 -0.36 -8.44 19.51
CA PHE A 45 -1.67 -7.96 19.10
C PHE A 45 -1.83 -6.50 19.53
N LYS A 46 -1.88 -5.59 18.59
CA LYS A 46 -1.93 -4.17 18.85
C LYS A 46 -2.97 -3.46 17.98
N LYS A 47 -3.83 -2.67 18.60
CA LYS A 47 -4.69 -1.75 17.89
C LYS A 47 -3.86 -0.51 17.52
N LEU A 48 -3.70 -0.26 16.22
CA LEU A 48 -2.92 0.88 15.72
C LEU A 48 -3.75 2.17 15.75
N ALA A 49 -4.86 2.16 15.05
CA ALA A 49 -5.69 3.35 14.90
C ALA A 49 -7.13 2.97 14.52
N THR A 50 -8.03 3.93 14.74
CA THR A 50 -9.35 3.94 14.11
C THR A 50 -9.43 5.19 13.26
N THR A 51 -9.70 5.04 11.96
CA THR A 51 -9.82 6.18 11.05
C THR A 51 -11.11 6.94 11.32
N PRO A 52 -11.17 8.24 11.05
CA PRO A 52 -12.45 8.95 11.01
C PRO A 52 -13.34 8.35 9.92
N VAL A 53 -14.64 8.65 9.99
CA VAL A 53 -15.60 8.19 8.98
C VAL A 53 -15.20 8.72 7.61
N GLN A 54 -14.95 7.80 6.68
CA GLN A 54 -14.57 8.08 5.30
C GLN A 54 -15.74 7.75 4.36
N SER A 55 -15.94 8.58 3.35
CA SER A 55 -16.99 8.37 2.36
C SER A 55 -16.74 7.10 1.52
N LEU A 56 -15.49 6.83 1.19
CA LEU A 56 -15.06 5.64 0.47
C LEU A 56 -13.68 5.20 0.99
N PRO A 57 -13.63 4.26 1.95
CA PRO A 57 -12.37 3.74 2.44
C PRO A 57 -11.64 2.94 1.35
N LEU A 58 -10.35 3.14 1.21
CA LEU A 58 -9.54 2.61 0.11
C LEU A 58 -9.59 1.08 -0.01
N ASP A 59 -9.51 0.38 1.13
CA ASP A 59 -9.53 -1.08 1.15
C ASP A 59 -10.93 -1.70 1.04
N PHE A 60 -11.98 -0.87 1.11
CA PHE A 60 -13.36 -1.30 1.19
C PHE A 60 -14.24 -0.61 0.13
N PRO A 61 -14.05 -0.92 -1.17
CA PRO A 61 -14.74 -0.22 -2.25
C PRO A 61 -16.27 -0.41 -2.23
N GLN A 62 -16.77 -1.42 -1.53
CA GLN A 62 -18.20 -1.73 -1.43
C GLN A 62 -18.86 -1.09 -0.21
N VAL A 63 -18.06 -0.57 0.73
CA VAL A 63 -18.56 0.03 1.98
C VAL A 63 -18.40 1.53 1.90
N ARG A 64 -19.42 2.26 2.34
CA ARG A 64 -19.44 3.74 2.32
C ARG A 64 -19.73 4.29 3.70
N ASN A 65 -19.22 5.50 3.95
CA ASN A 65 -19.48 6.26 5.18
C ASN A 65 -19.22 5.45 6.45
N CYS A 66 -18.05 4.84 6.54
CA CYS A 66 -17.65 4.05 7.69
C CYS A 66 -16.27 4.43 8.22
N GLU A 67 -16.06 4.14 9.48
CA GLU A 67 -14.77 4.14 10.13
C GLU A 67 -14.06 2.81 9.89
N VAL A 68 -12.73 2.81 9.86
CA VAL A 68 -11.93 1.60 9.71
C VAL A 68 -11.03 1.46 10.93
N THR A 69 -11.15 0.33 11.63
CA THR A 69 -10.24 0.01 12.73
C THR A 69 -9.12 -0.88 12.22
N ILE A 70 -7.89 -0.54 12.57
CA ILE A 70 -6.67 -1.18 12.10
C ILE A 70 -5.97 -1.84 13.27
N TYR A 71 -5.67 -3.13 13.12
CA TYR A 71 -4.91 -3.93 14.07
C TYR A 71 -3.64 -4.46 13.43
N GLU A 72 -2.56 -4.45 14.18
CA GLU A 72 -1.33 -5.15 13.83
C GLU A 72 -1.23 -6.41 14.66
N VAL A 73 -1.01 -7.53 13.98
CA VAL A 73 -0.98 -8.85 14.57
C VAL A 73 0.25 -9.59 14.07
N THR A 74 1.06 -10.08 15.00
CA THR A 74 2.21 -10.93 14.68
C THR A 74 1.94 -12.33 15.18
N LEU A 75 2.03 -13.31 14.29
CA LEU A 75 1.81 -14.72 14.58
C LEU A 75 3.13 -15.48 14.55
N ASP A 76 3.30 -16.44 15.44
CA ASP A 76 4.45 -17.36 15.44
C ASP A 76 4.19 -18.60 14.55
N TYR A 77 2.94 -18.85 14.19
CA TYR A 77 2.55 -19.95 13.30
C TYR A 77 2.26 -19.43 11.88
N PRO A 78 2.73 -20.13 10.83
CA PRO A 78 2.50 -19.71 9.47
C PRO A 78 1.02 -19.74 9.10
N SER A 79 0.54 -18.65 8.52
CA SER A 79 -0.82 -18.49 8.04
C SER A 79 -0.85 -17.67 6.76
N THR A 80 -1.96 -17.73 6.06
CA THR A 80 -2.21 -16.95 4.84
C THR A 80 -3.27 -15.88 5.09
N GLN A 81 -3.20 -14.80 4.34
CA GLN A 81 -4.19 -13.71 4.41
C GLN A 81 -5.61 -14.21 4.16
N GLN A 82 -5.74 -15.10 3.16
CA GLN A 82 -7.04 -15.66 2.79
C GLN A 82 -7.61 -16.52 3.91
N GLU A 83 -6.81 -17.39 4.50
CA GLU A 83 -7.21 -18.24 5.62
C GLU A 83 -7.65 -17.41 6.83
N LEU A 84 -6.85 -16.41 7.22
CA LEU A 84 -7.22 -15.51 8.31
C LEU A 84 -8.50 -14.73 8.01
N THR A 85 -8.69 -14.25 6.78
CA THR A 85 -9.91 -13.57 6.39
C THR A 85 -11.12 -14.48 6.47
N GLU A 86 -11.01 -15.73 6.06
CA GLU A 86 -12.11 -16.71 6.11
C GLU A 86 -12.50 -17.06 7.54
N ILE A 87 -11.51 -17.36 8.37
CA ILE A 87 -11.73 -17.73 9.77
C ILE A 87 -12.30 -16.56 10.56
N LEU A 88 -11.69 -15.37 10.43
CA LEU A 88 -12.17 -14.19 11.15
C LEU A 88 -13.57 -13.77 10.69
N SER A 89 -13.86 -13.83 9.39
CA SER A 89 -15.21 -13.49 8.91
C SER A 89 -16.26 -14.49 9.40
N GLY A 90 -15.94 -15.77 9.40
CA GLY A 90 -16.85 -16.83 9.84
C GLY A 90 -17.12 -16.80 11.34
N GLU A 91 -16.10 -16.71 12.16
CA GLU A 91 -16.24 -16.79 13.63
C GLU A 91 -16.70 -15.46 14.27
N LEU A 92 -16.33 -14.30 13.70
CA LEU A 92 -16.82 -13.00 14.17
C LEU A 92 -18.19 -12.61 13.60
N GLY A 93 -18.69 -13.33 12.59
CA GLY A 93 -19.92 -12.98 11.90
C GLY A 93 -19.81 -11.66 11.11
N VAL A 94 -18.61 -11.23 10.77
CA VAL A 94 -18.34 -10.04 9.98
C VAL A 94 -18.29 -10.40 8.50
N SER A 95 -18.98 -9.63 7.66
CA SER A 95 -18.92 -9.86 6.21
C SER A 95 -17.48 -9.78 5.71
N LYS A 96 -17.09 -10.66 4.78
CA LYS A 96 -15.78 -10.62 4.10
C LYS A 96 -15.52 -9.27 3.40
N GLN A 97 -16.59 -8.54 3.05
CA GLN A 97 -16.49 -7.20 2.46
C GLN A 97 -16.03 -6.13 3.46
N ASN A 98 -16.22 -6.38 4.75
CA ASN A 98 -15.89 -5.47 5.84
C ASN A 98 -14.60 -5.86 6.58
N LEU A 99 -13.94 -6.92 6.13
CA LEU A 99 -12.71 -7.42 6.74
C LEU A 99 -11.63 -7.62 5.68
N VAL A 100 -10.47 -7.02 5.90
CA VAL A 100 -9.30 -7.17 5.02
C VAL A 100 -8.09 -7.51 5.87
N VAL A 101 -7.36 -8.55 5.46
CA VAL A 101 -6.09 -8.94 6.07
C VAL A 101 -4.99 -8.75 5.04
N ARG A 102 -3.94 -7.99 5.40
CA ARG A 102 -2.80 -7.73 4.54
C ARG A 102 -1.48 -8.00 5.25
N ARG A 103 -0.41 -8.17 4.49
CA ARG A 103 0.94 -8.19 5.05
C ARG A 103 1.51 -6.77 5.04
N PRO A 104 2.24 -6.36 6.08
CA PRO A 104 2.99 -5.12 6.04
C PRO A 104 3.97 -5.12 4.86
N GLY A 105 4.09 -4.00 4.14
CA GLY A 105 4.97 -3.88 2.98
C GLY A 105 4.37 -4.35 1.65
N GLU A 106 3.08 -4.66 1.60
CA GLU A 106 2.40 -4.82 0.31
C GLU A 106 2.27 -3.48 -0.42
N PRO A 107 2.33 -3.46 -1.77
CA PRO A 107 2.25 -2.22 -2.56
C PRO A 107 1.03 -1.36 -2.24
N SER A 108 -0.10 -1.98 -1.90
CA SER A 108 -1.32 -1.28 -1.48
C SER A 108 -1.19 -0.56 -0.14
N GLU A 109 -0.34 -1.05 0.77
CA GLU A 109 -0.05 -0.42 2.06
C GLU A 109 0.94 0.74 1.89
N GLU A 110 1.92 0.60 1.02
CA GLU A 110 2.88 1.67 0.70
C GLU A 110 2.17 2.86 0.03
N TYR A 111 1.20 2.59 -0.83
CA TYR A 111 0.41 3.63 -1.49
C TYR A 111 -0.38 4.48 -0.50
N GLN A 112 -0.97 3.87 0.54
CA GLN A 112 -1.67 4.59 1.61
C GLN A 112 -0.74 5.52 2.38
N HIS A 113 0.48 5.09 2.67
CA HIS A 113 1.49 5.92 3.35
C HIS A 113 1.96 7.11 2.50
N ILE A 114 1.92 6.99 1.18
CA ILE A 114 2.30 8.09 0.26
C ILE A 114 1.21 9.15 0.21
N GLU A 115 -0.06 8.76 0.24
CA GLU A 115 -1.19 9.71 0.25
C GLU A 115 -1.30 10.48 1.57
N ASP A 116 -0.95 9.85 2.69
CA ASP A 116 -0.95 10.48 4.02
C ASP A 116 0.18 11.51 4.21
N LYS A 117 1.19 11.53 3.34
CA LYS A 117 2.15 12.63 3.31
C LYS A 117 1.41 13.87 2.84
N LYS A 118 0.98 14.70 3.80
CA LYS A 118 0.49 16.05 3.53
C LYS A 118 1.47 16.72 2.57
N ARG A 119 1.00 17.06 1.39
CA ARG A 119 1.73 17.97 0.50
C ARG A 119 1.87 19.28 1.25
N GLU A 120 3.04 19.51 1.81
CA GLU A 120 3.36 20.79 2.43
C GLU A 120 3.43 21.83 1.32
N GLY A 121 2.40 22.66 1.27
CA GLY A 121 2.25 23.74 0.30
C GLY A 121 1.59 23.30 -1.01
N ALA A 122 0.65 24.09 -1.46
CA ALA A 122 0.18 23.99 -2.85
C ALA A 122 1.34 24.40 -3.78
N LEU A 123 1.64 23.57 -4.78
CA LEU A 123 2.66 23.88 -5.81
C LEU A 123 2.40 25.23 -6.53
N LEU A 124 1.22 25.80 -6.35
CA LEU A 124 0.78 27.10 -6.89
C LEU A 124 1.04 28.29 -5.95
N ASP A 125 1.46 28.06 -4.70
CA ASP A 125 1.73 29.14 -3.73
C ASP A 125 3.13 29.73 -3.87
N ASP A 126 4.00 29.16 -4.71
CA ASP A 126 5.32 29.71 -4.97
C ASP A 126 5.32 30.51 -6.28
N PRO A 127 5.30 31.87 -6.21
CA PRO A 127 5.22 32.73 -7.39
C PRO A 127 6.52 32.77 -8.21
N ASN A 128 7.56 32.04 -7.80
CA ASN A 128 8.85 32.04 -8.49
C ASN A 128 8.97 30.92 -9.55
N TYR A 129 7.96 30.72 -10.36
CA TYR A 129 8.12 29.92 -11.56
C TYR A 129 9.11 30.63 -12.50
N LYS A 130 10.22 29.96 -12.84
CA LYS A 130 11.04 30.42 -13.99
C LYS A 130 10.11 30.47 -15.18
N GLU A 131 10.06 31.66 -15.83
CA GLU A 131 9.38 31.76 -17.11
C GLU A 131 9.89 30.64 -18.01
N ALA A 132 8.96 29.85 -18.55
CA ALA A 132 9.32 28.88 -19.55
C ALA A 132 9.99 29.65 -20.69
N GLY A 133 11.27 29.36 -20.95
CA GLY A 133 11.95 29.89 -22.11
C GLY A 133 11.11 29.57 -23.35
N ASP A 134 11.20 30.42 -24.36
CA ASP A 134 10.48 30.20 -25.63
C ASP A 134 10.64 28.74 -26.05
N PRO A 135 9.53 28.01 -26.25
CA PRO A 135 9.60 26.62 -26.66
C PRO A 135 10.36 26.59 -27.99
N GLN A 136 11.54 26.02 -28.00
CA GLN A 136 12.25 25.72 -29.22
C GLN A 136 11.46 24.64 -29.94
N PHE A 137 10.51 25.04 -30.76
CA PHE A 137 9.88 24.14 -31.70
C PHE A 137 10.92 23.79 -32.75
N GLU A 138 11.55 22.66 -32.64
CA GLU A 138 12.20 22.02 -33.76
C GLU A 138 11.08 21.66 -34.73
N ASP A 139 11.08 22.27 -35.90
CA ASP A 139 10.13 21.95 -36.97
C ASP A 139 10.43 20.54 -37.49
N TYR A 140 9.82 19.54 -36.90
CA TYR A 140 9.92 18.13 -37.33
C TYR A 140 9.11 17.81 -38.59
N TYR A 141 8.64 18.84 -39.28
CA TYR A 141 7.87 18.75 -40.53
C TYR A 141 8.17 19.92 -41.47
N GLY A 142 7.90 19.74 -42.73
CA GLY A 142 8.11 20.71 -43.77
C GLY A 142 9.35 20.48 -44.63
N ASP A 143 9.51 21.27 -45.69
CA ASP A 143 10.54 21.06 -46.73
C ASP A 143 11.98 21.15 -46.20
N LYS A 144 12.22 21.96 -45.17
CA LYS A 144 13.54 22.08 -44.53
C LYS A 144 13.88 20.79 -43.74
N TYR A 145 12.95 20.24 -43.03
CA TYR A 145 13.13 18.98 -42.30
C TYR A 145 13.37 17.83 -43.28
N ASN A 146 12.52 17.71 -44.29
CA ASN A 146 12.63 16.67 -45.30
C ASN A 146 13.98 16.72 -46.05
N SER A 147 14.46 17.92 -46.37
CA SER A 147 15.76 18.09 -47.06
C SER A 147 16.93 17.74 -46.13
N GLY A 148 16.83 18.05 -44.84
CA GLY A 148 17.80 17.64 -43.80
C GLY A 148 17.85 16.12 -43.66
N PHE A 149 16.73 15.47 -43.50
CA PHE A 149 16.58 14.02 -43.37
C PHE A 149 17.13 13.28 -44.60
N VAL A 150 16.84 13.74 -45.81
CA VAL A 150 17.37 13.13 -47.03
C VAL A 150 18.90 13.28 -47.13
N LYS A 151 19.49 14.38 -46.66
CA LYS A 151 20.94 14.54 -46.60
C LYS A 151 21.58 13.57 -45.61
N GLU A 152 21.04 13.45 -44.39
CA GLU A 152 21.53 12.51 -43.40
C GLU A 152 21.44 11.05 -43.88
N LEU A 153 20.35 10.68 -44.54
CA LEU A 153 20.17 9.33 -45.11
C LEU A 153 21.23 9.06 -46.19
N ASN A 154 21.48 10.04 -47.08
CA ASN A 154 22.49 9.91 -48.12
C ASN A 154 23.92 9.82 -47.55
N ASP A 155 24.21 10.50 -46.46
CA ASP A 155 25.51 10.43 -45.80
C ASP A 155 25.74 9.12 -45.11
N ILE A 156 24.68 8.53 -44.49
CA ILE A 156 24.73 7.17 -43.94
C ILE A 156 24.94 6.13 -45.02
N LEU A 157 24.27 6.23 -46.15
CA LEU A 157 24.41 5.29 -47.28
C LEU A 157 25.76 5.35 -47.98
N LYS A 158 26.46 6.49 -47.90
CA LYS A 158 27.85 6.62 -48.43
C LYS A 158 28.92 6.03 -47.52
N LEU A 159 28.58 5.75 -46.27
CA LEU A 159 29.45 5.17 -45.27
C LEU A 159 29.39 3.63 -45.26
N GLN A 160 28.54 2.98 -46.05
CA GLN A 160 28.47 1.54 -46.31
C GLN A 160 29.17 1.19 -47.63
#